data_fe704612493686b0604e4bb887a23775
#
_entry.id   fe704612493686b0604e4bb887a23775
#
_cell.length_a   1.000
_cell.length_b   1.000
_cell.length_c   1.000
_cell.angle_alpha   90.00
_cell.angle_beta   90.00
_cell.angle_gamma   90.00
#
_symmetry.space_group_name_H-M   'P 1'
#
loop_
_entity.id
_entity.type
_entity.pdbx_description
1 polymer ?
#
loop_
_entity_poly.entity_id
_entity_poly.type
_entity_poly.pdbx_seq_one_letter_code
_entity_poly.pdbx_strand_id
1 'polypeptide(L)'
;MSDRLHLNLFTMNSVEHVSPGMWHRDGDRSAAYTDREYWTDVARTAERGNFDAVFFADVRGIYDVYGGDRETAIEKAVQTPSNDPALVVPAMAEVTDDLGF
;
A
#
# COMPACT_ATOMS: atom_id res chain seq x y z
N MET A 1 -7.50 29.83 13.74
CA MET A 1 -7.50 28.34 13.83
C MET A 1 -8.01 27.76 12.53
N SER A 2 -7.32 26.81 12.01
CA SER A 2 -7.70 26.17 10.74
C SER A 2 -8.61 24.96 11.00
N ASP A 3 -9.76 24.91 10.37
CA ASP A 3 -10.67 23.75 10.41
C ASP A 3 -10.30 22.75 9.32
N ARG A 4 -9.00 22.42 9.23
CA ARG A 4 -8.49 21.53 8.22
C ARG A 4 -8.56 20.06 8.67
N LEU A 5 -9.04 19.20 7.80
CA LEU A 5 -8.92 17.75 7.98
C LEU A 5 -7.54 17.29 7.53
N HIS A 6 -6.98 16.35 8.26
CA HIS A 6 -5.75 15.67 7.88
C HIS A 6 -6.10 14.30 7.35
N LEU A 7 -5.65 14.01 6.13
CA LEU A 7 -5.93 12.75 5.45
C LEU A 7 -4.65 12.01 5.19
N ASN A 8 -4.59 10.77 5.65
CA ASN A 8 -3.49 9.87 5.36
C ASN A 8 -3.99 8.72 4.49
N LEU A 9 -3.28 8.44 3.41
CA LEU A 9 -3.54 7.26 2.62
C LEU A 9 -2.93 6.06 3.32
N PHE A 10 -3.76 5.13 3.75
CA PHE A 10 -3.32 3.91 4.43
C PHE A 10 -3.16 2.79 3.42
N THR A 11 -1.96 2.25 3.28
CA THR A 11 -1.65 1.21 2.32
C THR A 11 -0.59 0.25 2.86
N MET A 12 -0.25 -0.75 2.07
CA MET A 12 0.78 -1.72 2.40
C MET A 12 1.59 -2.05 1.14
N ASN A 13 2.90 -2.23 1.27
CA ASN A 13 3.73 -2.63 0.14
C ASN A 13 3.62 -4.14 -0.08
N SER A 14 2.45 -4.56 -0.54
CA SER A 14 2.10 -5.94 -0.83
C SER A 14 1.07 -5.99 -1.96
N VAL A 15 0.63 -7.19 -2.31
CA VAL A 15 -0.37 -7.38 -3.36
C VAL A 15 -1.67 -6.64 -3.06
N GLU A 16 -2.04 -6.56 -1.78
CA GLU A 16 -3.27 -5.90 -1.36
C GLU A 16 -3.16 -5.44 0.08
N HIS A 17 -4.11 -4.61 0.50
CA HIS A 17 -4.23 -4.20 1.90
C HIS A 17 -5.71 -4.07 2.25
N VAL A 18 -6.14 -4.79 3.30
CA VAL A 18 -7.48 -4.76 3.89
C VAL A 18 -8.59 -5.38 3.00
N SER A 19 -8.36 -5.56 1.72
CA SER A 19 -9.38 -6.04 0.77
C SER A 19 -8.95 -7.34 0.11
N PRO A 20 -8.95 -8.47 0.84
CA PRO A 20 -8.47 -9.75 0.31
C PRO A 20 -9.15 -10.16 -1.00
N GLY A 21 -8.34 -10.54 -1.98
CA GLY A 21 -8.81 -11.02 -3.27
C GLY A 21 -9.19 -9.93 -4.26
N MET A 22 -9.17 -8.66 -3.89
CA MET A 22 -9.55 -7.59 -4.81
C MET A 22 -8.52 -7.35 -5.92
N TRP A 23 -7.31 -7.83 -5.76
CA TRP A 23 -6.27 -7.73 -6.78
C TRP A 23 -6.60 -8.49 -8.08
N HIS A 24 -7.59 -9.38 -8.03
CA HIS A 24 -8.11 -10.07 -9.20
C HIS A 24 -9.02 -9.22 -10.09
N ARG A 25 -9.47 -8.06 -9.61
CA ARG A 25 -10.39 -7.22 -10.38
C ARG A 25 -9.72 -6.58 -11.58
N ASP A 26 -10.48 -6.47 -12.67
CA ASP A 26 -10.03 -5.74 -13.84
C ASP A 26 -9.69 -4.29 -13.46
N GLY A 27 -8.52 -3.85 -13.90
CA GLY A 27 -8.03 -2.51 -13.62
C GLY A 27 -7.31 -2.34 -12.28
N ASP A 28 -7.30 -3.35 -11.41
CA ASP A 28 -6.51 -3.31 -10.19
C ASP A 28 -5.02 -3.46 -10.54
N ARG A 29 -4.18 -2.62 -9.95
CA ARG A 29 -2.74 -2.59 -10.20
C ARG A 29 -1.91 -3.07 -9.01
N SER A 30 -2.54 -3.52 -7.93
CA SER A 30 -1.82 -3.83 -6.69
C SER A 30 -0.82 -4.99 -6.84
N ALA A 31 -1.01 -5.86 -7.84
CA ALA A 31 -0.02 -6.88 -8.16
C ALA A 31 1.33 -6.30 -8.62
N ALA A 32 1.37 -5.02 -9.01
CA ALA A 32 2.60 -4.32 -9.36
C ALA A 32 3.29 -3.67 -8.16
N TYR A 33 3.03 -4.15 -6.96
CA TYR A 33 3.57 -3.59 -5.70
C TYR A 33 5.12 -3.58 -5.63
N THR A 34 5.78 -4.34 -6.49
CA THR A 34 7.25 -4.32 -6.59
C THR A 34 7.77 -3.26 -7.57
N ASP A 35 6.89 -2.65 -8.36
CA ASP A 35 7.29 -1.70 -9.39
C ASP A 35 7.37 -0.29 -8.81
N ARG A 36 8.50 0.36 -9.04
CA ARG A 36 8.70 1.75 -8.64
C ARG A 36 7.60 2.66 -9.21
N GLU A 37 7.26 2.49 -10.47
CA GLU A 37 6.28 3.33 -11.16
C GLU A 37 4.90 3.26 -10.51
N TYR A 38 4.48 2.09 -10.06
CA TYR A 38 3.24 1.96 -9.31
C TYR A 38 3.21 2.91 -8.10
N TRP A 39 4.29 2.92 -7.32
CA TRP A 39 4.37 3.74 -6.11
C TRP A 39 4.54 5.23 -6.38
N THR A 40 5.28 5.59 -7.42
CA THR A 40 5.37 7.01 -7.81
C THR A 40 4.02 7.53 -8.31
N ASP A 41 3.23 6.71 -8.98
CA ASP A 41 1.86 7.06 -9.38
C ASP A 41 0.95 7.22 -8.17
N VAL A 42 1.06 6.33 -7.17
CA VAL A 42 0.33 6.44 -5.90
C VAL A 42 0.66 7.76 -5.22
N ALA A 43 1.95 8.11 -5.12
CA ALA A 43 2.39 9.34 -4.48
C ALA A 43 1.85 10.59 -5.21
N ARG A 44 1.95 10.65 -6.52
CA ARG A 44 1.42 11.76 -7.31
C ARG A 44 -0.09 11.90 -7.15
N THR A 45 -0.80 10.80 -7.13
CA THR A 45 -2.25 10.79 -6.97
C THR A 45 -2.65 11.28 -5.57
N ALA A 46 -1.97 10.81 -4.53
CA ALA A 46 -2.22 11.24 -3.15
C ALA A 46 -1.95 12.74 -2.98
N GLU A 47 -0.84 13.24 -3.51
CA GLU A 47 -0.51 14.66 -3.43
C GLU A 47 -1.52 15.52 -4.20
N ARG A 48 -1.90 15.11 -5.40
CA ARG A 48 -2.93 15.79 -6.20
C ARG A 48 -4.27 15.82 -5.47
N GLY A 49 -4.58 14.78 -4.70
CA GLY A 49 -5.79 14.70 -3.87
C GLY A 49 -5.68 15.44 -2.54
N ASN A 50 -4.60 16.17 -2.28
CA ASN A 50 -4.34 16.92 -1.04
C ASN A 50 -4.27 16.05 0.22
N PHE A 51 -3.81 14.81 0.08
CA PHE A 51 -3.46 14.01 1.25
C PHE A 51 -2.24 14.59 1.95
N ASP A 52 -2.23 14.48 3.27
CA ASP A 52 -1.07 14.96 4.06
C ASP A 52 0.08 13.97 4.03
N ALA A 53 -0.23 12.66 4.02
CA ALA A 53 0.80 11.62 4.05
C ALA A 53 0.30 10.30 3.47
N VAL A 54 1.25 9.45 3.13
CA VAL A 54 1.03 8.02 2.91
C VAL A 54 1.50 7.29 4.16
N PHE A 55 0.63 6.49 4.75
CA PHE A 55 0.93 5.63 5.88
C PHE A 55 1.06 4.19 5.40
N PHE A 56 2.26 3.63 5.49
CA PHE A 56 2.48 2.24 5.14
C PHE A 56 2.29 1.34 6.36
N ALA A 57 1.38 0.37 6.26
CA ALA A 57 1.38 -0.75 7.17
C ALA A 57 2.56 -1.65 6.83
N ASP A 58 3.32 -2.07 7.84
CA ASP A 58 4.46 -2.97 7.65
C ASP A 58 4.29 -4.18 8.56
N VAL A 59 3.41 -5.07 8.13
CA VAL A 59 3.08 -6.29 8.88
C VAL A 59 3.98 -7.42 8.41
N ARG A 60 4.71 -8.03 9.32
CA ARG A 60 5.68 -9.09 9.02
C ARG A 60 5.15 -10.48 9.34
N GLY A 61 3.85 -10.62 9.48
CA GLY A 61 3.20 -11.90 9.75
C GLY A 61 2.31 -12.32 8.61
N ILE A 62 2.06 -13.61 8.51
CA ILE A 62 1.08 -14.18 7.61
C ILE A 62 -0.11 -14.64 8.45
N TYR A 63 -1.32 -14.30 8.01
CA TYR A 63 -2.53 -14.68 8.72
C TYR A 63 -2.73 -16.19 8.73
N ASP A 64 -3.08 -16.73 9.88
CA ASP A 64 -3.36 -18.15 10.09
C ASP A 64 -4.76 -18.41 10.66
N VAL A 65 -5.61 -17.40 10.66
CA VAL A 65 -6.95 -17.48 11.27
C VAL A 65 -7.86 -18.41 10.48
N TYR A 66 -7.80 -18.35 9.16
CA TYR A 66 -8.62 -19.19 8.31
C TYR A 66 -8.01 -20.59 8.22
N GLY A 67 -8.79 -21.60 8.63
CA GLY A 67 -8.36 -23.00 8.57
C GLY A 67 -7.29 -23.39 9.59
N GLY A 68 -6.87 -22.47 10.47
CA GLY A 68 -5.89 -22.75 11.52
C GLY A 68 -4.44 -22.85 11.05
N ASP A 69 -4.16 -22.48 9.78
CA ASP A 69 -2.80 -22.46 9.22
C ASP A 69 -2.64 -21.33 8.20
N ARG A 70 -1.44 -21.21 7.62
CA ARG A 70 -1.08 -20.14 6.69
C ARG A 70 -1.30 -20.48 5.22
N GLU A 71 -1.69 -21.71 4.93
CA GLU A 71 -1.74 -22.19 3.54
C GLU A 71 -2.66 -21.35 2.66
N THR A 72 -3.88 -21.09 3.13
CA THR A 72 -4.85 -20.29 2.37
C THR A 72 -4.35 -18.86 2.13
N ALA A 73 -3.74 -18.24 3.14
CA ALA A 73 -3.21 -16.88 3.02
C ALA A 73 -2.09 -16.82 1.97
N ILE A 74 -1.23 -17.81 1.93
CA ILE A 74 -0.15 -17.90 0.94
C ILE A 74 -0.72 -18.19 -0.46
N GLU A 75 -1.60 -19.17 -0.57
CA GLU A 75 -2.19 -19.58 -1.85
C GLU A 75 -2.98 -18.44 -2.50
N LYS A 76 -3.71 -17.67 -1.69
CA LYS A 76 -4.57 -16.59 -2.18
C LYS A 76 -3.92 -15.22 -2.13
N ALA A 77 -2.64 -15.15 -1.80
CA ALA A 77 -1.87 -13.90 -1.69
C ALA A 77 -2.54 -12.86 -0.79
N VAL A 78 -2.96 -13.29 0.41
CA VAL A 78 -3.60 -12.39 1.38
C VAL A 78 -2.53 -11.58 2.10
N GLN A 79 -2.30 -10.36 1.62
CA GLN A 79 -1.27 -9.43 2.11
C GLN A 79 0.13 -10.05 2.18
N THR A 80 0.40 -10.96 1.26
CA THR A 80 1.69 -11.64 1.17
C THR A 80 1.96 -12.07 -0.29
N PRO A 81 3.21 -12.02 -0.76
CA PRO A 81 4.36 -11.47 -0.06
C PRO A 81 4.32 -9.96 0.10
N SER A 82 5.18 -9.41 0.96
CA SER A 82 5.31 -7.97 1.16
C SER A 82 6.77 -7.54 1.03
N ASN A 83 6.97 -6.31 0.56
CA ASN A 83 8.27 -5.65 0.53
C ASN A 83 8.42 -4.70 1.73
N ASP A 84 9.65 -4.27 1.95
CA ASP A 84 9.92 -3.20 2.90
C ASP A 84 9.52 -1.86 2.28
N PRO A 85 8.53 -1.15 2.85
CA PRO A 85 8.06 0.12 2.28
C PRO A 85 9.15 1.20 2.26
N ALA A 86 10.15 1.13 3.12
CA ALA A 86 11.26 2.07 3.10
C ALA A 86 12.00 2.10 1.77
N LEU A 87 11.94 1.02 0.99
CA LEU A 87 12.61 0.95 -0.31
C LEU A 87 11.94 1.79 -1.39
N VAL A 88 10.66 2.11 -1.24
CA VAL A 88 9.91 2.90 -2.25
C VAL A 88 9.72 4.35 -1.85
N VAL A 89 9.86 4.68 -0.57
CA VAL A 89 9.66 6.04 -0.08
C VAL A 89 10.57 7.07 -0.75
N PRO A 90 11.88 6.84 -0.95
CA PRO A 90 12.72 7.82 -1.66
C PRO A 90 12.24 8.13 -3.08
N ALA A 91 11.79 7.12 -3.82
CA ALA A 91 11.26 7.33 -5.16
C ALA A 91 9.94 8.13 -5.14
N MET A 92 9.08 7.85 -4.17
CA MET A 92 7.82 8.59 -3.98
C MET A 92 8.08 10.05 -3.59
N ALA A 93 9.03 10.28 -2.70
CA ALA A 93 9.41 11.63 -2.26
C ALA A 93 9.99 12.46 -3.41
N GLU A 94 10.74 11.84 -4.32
CA GLU A 94 11.34 12.51 -5.46
C GLU A 94 10.30 13.14 -6.40
N VAL A 95 9.11 12.56 -6.49
CA VAL A 95 8.06 13.01 -7.42
C VAL A 95 6.97 13.85 -6.75
N THR A 96 7.15 14.19 -5.48
CA THR A 96 6.19 14.98 -4.70
C THR A 96 6.90 16.13 -4.00
N ASP A 97 6.13 17.16 -3.60
CA ASP A 97 6.68 18.35 -2.93
C ASP A 97 6.35 18.37 -1.44
N ASP A 98 5.10 18.13 -1.08
CA ASP A 98 4.60 18.33 0.29
C ASP A 98 4.09 17.05 0.96
N LEU A 99 3.96 15.95 0.22
CA LEU A 99 3.44 14.69 0.75
C LEU A 99 4.40 14.09 1.78
N GLY A 100 3.86 13.73 2.97
CA GLY A 100 4.61 13.01 4.00
C GLY A 100 4.56 11.48 3.83
N PHE A 101 5.44 10.80 4.56
CA PHE A 101 5.50 9.34 4.56
C PHE A 101 5.79 8.82 5.96
#